data_80da118b5d1d659901b29ed034041cb5
#
_entry.id   80da118b5d1d659901b29ed034041cb5
#
_cell.length_a   1.000
_cell.length_b   1.000
_cell.length_c   1.000
_cell.angle_alpha   90.00
_cell.angle_beta   90.00
_cell.angle_gamma   90.00
#
_symmetry.space_group_name_H-M   'P 1'
#
loop_
_entity.id
_entity.type
_entity.pdbx_description
1 polymer ?
#
loop_
_entity_poly.entity_id
_entity_poly.type
_entity_poly.pdbx_seq_one_letter_code
_entity_poly.pdbx_strand_id
1 'polypeptide(L)'
;MALIKSIQNPMAVAGGGDYSEYLINPDAARSDPSAGQAALTRAQYDMYLKRGVPIEDALIKYATDSAEPEKAAEEAGRYMSGAFEGVADQTARRMSRYGVQQTAEQKRVNDRLTGLDRATSITGAKNAARLKTYDDQVQTLSDLLSIGNNISTSATRNLDSASSMQSARDRANDAAKARDKQAIYSTLGTLGGLAMAAWL
;
A
#
# COMPACT_ATOMS: atom_id res chain seq x y z
N MET A 1 -12.81 18.79 31.90
CA MET A 1 -12.91 19.26 30.49
C MET A 1 -11.60 19.19 29.70
N ALA A 2 -10.49 18.69 30.24
CA ALA A 2 -9.19 18.66 29.56
C ALA A 2 -8.86 17.29 28.88
N LEU A 3 -9.62 16.23 29.10
CA LEU A 3 -9.35 14.88 28.58
C LEU A 3 -9.93 14.60 27.19
N ILE A 4 -10.79 15.46 26.67
CA ILE A 4 -11.44 15.24 25.35
C ILE A 4 -10.58 15.79 24.19
N LYS A 5 -9.63 16.70 24.47
CA LYS A 5 -8.74 17.25 23.43
C LYS A 5 -7.64 16.32 22.95
N SER A 6 -7.30 15.26 23.70
CA SER A 6 -6.22 14.34 23.33
C SER A 6 -6.63 13.22 22.37
N ILE A 7 -7.94 13.03 22.13
CA ILE A 7 -8.46 12.01 21.21
C ILE A 7 -8.59 12.56 19.76
N GLN A 8 -8.40 13.87 19.57
CA GLN A 8 -8.58 14.50 18.26
C GLN A 8 -7.46 14.26 17.24
N ASN A 9 -6.34 13.63 17.61
CA ASN A 9 -5.26 13.43 16.65
C ASN A 9 -4.46 12.13 16.87
N PRO A 10 -5.04 10.94 16.67
CA PRO A 10 -4.31 9.68 16.78
C PRO A 10 -3.30 9.43 15.64
N MET A 11 -3.29 10.25 14.59
CA MET A 11 -2.43 10.08 13.41
C MET A 11 -1.28 11.09 13.27
N ALA A 12 -1.02 11.92 14.28
CA ALA A 12 0.03 12.94 14.21
C ALA A 12 1.46 12.41 14.40
N VAL A 13 1.70 11.09 14.45
CA VAL A 13 2.99 10.52 14.92
C VAL A 13 3.87 9.95 13.82
N ALA A 14 3.46 9.84 12.58
CA ALA A 14 4.32 9.24 11.56
C ALA A 14 4.31 10.05 10.25
N GLY A 15 5.27 10.95 10.11
CA GLY A 15 5.61 11.62 8.84
C GLY A 15 4.79 12.89 8.60
N GLY A 16 5.45 14.03 8.72
CA GLY A 16 4.96 15.41 8.64
C GLY A 16 4.12 15.84 7.43
N GLY A 17 3.08 15.08 7.09
CA GLY A 17 2.06 15.47 6.12
C GLY A 17 0.92 16.18 6.84
N ASP A 18 0.45 17.28 6.28
CA ASP A 18 -0.77 17.94 6.73
C ASP A 18 -1.97 17.06 6.45
N TYR A 19 -2.52 16.42 7.49
CA TYR A 19 -3.71 15.55 7.41
C TYR A 19 -5.01 16.32 7.73
N SER A 20 -4.94 17.63 7.91
CA SER A 20 -6.10 18.46 8.26
C SER A 20 -7.20 18.41 7.19
N GLU A 21 -6.80 18.21 5.93
CA GLU A 21 -7.73 18.09 4.78
C GLU A 21 -8.62 16.83 4.88
N TYR A 22 -8.20 15.80 5.66
CA TYR A 22 -8.92 14.53 5.81
C TYR A 22 -9.66 14.39 7.14
N LEU A 23 -9.66 15.45 7.97
CA LEU A 23 -10.38 15.45 9.23
C LEU A 23 -11.87 15.60 8.96
N ILE A 24 -12.61 14.52 9.20
CA ILE A 24 -14.07 14.52 9.14
C ILE A 24 -14.58 15.23 10.39
N ASN A 25 -15.48 16.22 10.21
CA ASN A 25 -16.14 16.85 11.34
C ASN A 25 -16.97 15.80 12.11
N PRO A 26 -16.60 15.42 13.36
CA PRO A 26 -17.26 14.37 14.09
C PRO A 26 -18.72 14.72 14.44
N ASP A 27 -19.05 16.00 14.54
CA ASP A 27 -20.42 16.43 14.87
C ASP A 27 -21.34 16.29 13.65
N ALA A 28 -20.83 16.56 12.45
CA ALA A 28 -21.56 16.28 11.21
C ALA A 28 -21.78 14.77 10.99
N ALA A 29 -20.80 13.95 11.34
CA ALA A 29 -20.92 12.48 11.25
C ALA A 29 -21.90 11.91 12.28
N ARG A 30 -22.10 12.56 13.43
CA ARG A 30 -23.09 12.18 14.45
C ARG A 30 -24.51 12.55 14.04
N SER A 31 -24.69 13.71 13.42
CA SER A 31 -26.00 14.18 12.96
C SER A 31 -26.49 13.41 11.72
N ASP A 32 -25.59 13.05 10.81
CA ASP A 32 -25.87 12.20 9.64
C ASP A 32 -24.76 11.17 9.43
N PRO A 33 -24.91 9.95 10.01
CA PRO A 33 -23.91 8.89 9.89
C PRO A 33 -23.61 8.48 8.45
N SER A 34 -24.58 8.60 7.52
CA SER A 34 -24.35 8.24 6.11
C SER A 34 -23.49 9.28 5.38
N ALA A 35 -23.72 10.55 5.66
CA ALA A 35 -22.89 11.63 5.13
C ALA A 35 -21.47 11.55 5.69
N GLY A 36 -21.31 11.21 6.99
CA GLY A 36 -20.03 10.96 7.61
C GLY A 36 -19.26 9.80 6.96
N GLN A 37 -19.93 8.69 6.69
CA GLN A 37 -19.31 7.54 6.02
C GLN A 37 -18.95 7.85 4.56
N ALA A 38 -19.80 8.57 3.84
CA ALA A 38 -19.50 9.01 2.48
C ALA A 38 -18.30 9.96 2.44
N ALA A 39 -18.18 10.88 3.40
CA ALA A 39 -17.04 11.78 3.52
C ALA A 39 -15.74 10.99 3.83
N LEU A 40 -15.79 10.00 4.73
CA LEU A 40 -14.66 9.13 5.04
C LEU A 40 -14.18 8.34 3.81
N THR A 41 -15.11 7.75 3.06
CA THR A 41 -14.80 7.01 1.84
C THR A 41 -14.16 7.90 0.77
N ARG A 42 -14.65 9.12 0.59
CA ARG A 42 -14.03 10.10 -0.33
C ARG A 42 -12.62 10.48 0.12
N ALA A 43 -12.45 10.79 1.41
CA ALA A 43 -11.14 11.12 1.94
C ALA A 43 -10.13 9.97 1.78
N GLN A 44 -10.54 8.73 2.00
CA GLN A 44 -9.72 7.54 1.75
C GLN A 44 -9.36 7.38 0.27
N TYR A 45 -10.31 7.61 -0.62
CA TYR A 45 -10.09 7.55 -2.06
C TYR A 45 -9.14 8.66 -2.54
N ASP A 46 -9.31 9.89 -2.06
CA ASP A 46 -8.42 11.00 -2.39
C ASP A 46 -6.99 10.75 -1.88
N MET A 47 -6.85 10.19 -0.69
CA MET A 47 -5.55 9.78 -0.14
C MET A 47 -4.91 8.68 -1.00
N TYR A 48 -5.69 7.69 -1.45
CA TYR A 48 -5.22 6.65 -2.36
C TYR A 48 -4.75 7.25 -3.69
N LEU A 49 -5.52 8.15 -4.31
CA LEU A 49 -5.13 8.82 -5.56
C LEU A 49 -3.85 9.64 -5.40
N LYS A 50 -3.69 10.35 -4.28
CA LYS A 50 -2.53 11.23 -4.06
C LYS A 50 -1.26 10.46 -3.67
N ARG A 51 -1.37 9.34 -2.98
CA ARG A 51 -0.22 8.60 -2.41
C ARG A 51 -0.08 7.17 -2.92
N GLY A 52 -1.19 6.46 -3.10
CA GLY A 52 -1.18 5.08 -3.55
C GLY A 52 -0.82 4.96 -5.03
N VAL A 53 -1.54 5.67 -5.88
CA VAL A 53 -1.36 5.61 -7.34
C VAL A 53 0.07 5.92 -7.79
N PRO A 54 0.77 6.97 -7.30
CA PRO A 54 2.15 7.21 -7.69
C PRO A 54 3.12 6.08 -7.29
N ILE A 55 2.84 5.42 -6.16
CA ILE A 55 3.65 4.27 -5.72
C ILE A 55 3.37 3.05 -6.61
N GLU A 56 2.10 2.79 -6.91
CA GLU A 56 1.70 1.70 -7.81
C GLU A 56 2.29 1.90 -9.20
N ASP A 57 2.24 3.12 -9.76
CA ASP A 57 2.84 3.44 -11.05
C ASP A 57 4.37 3.21 -11.05
N ALA A 58 5.05 3.59 -9.98
CA ALA A 58 6.49 3.35 -9.84
C ALA A 58 6.81 1.85 -9.75
N LEU A 59 6.00 1.07 -9.01
CA LEU A 59 6.15 -0.38 -8.91
C LEU A 59 5.84 -1.10 -10.22
N ILE A 60 4.79 -0.67 -10.94
CA ILE A 60 4.45 -1.19 -12.26
C ILE A 60 5.61 -0.91 -13.23
N LYS A 61 6.13 0.31 -13.23
CA LYS A 61 7.25 0.68 -14.08
C LYS A 61 8.48 -0.18 -13.78
N TYR A 62 8.84 -0.38 -12.51
CA TYR A 62 9.93 -1.26 -12.12
C TYR A 62 9.68 -2.70 -12.55
N ALA A 63 8.50 -3.24 -12.28
CA ALA A 63 8.15 -4.63 -12.57
C ALA A 63 8.05 -4.94 -14.08
N THR A 64 7.85 -3.92 -14.92
CA THR A 64 7.75 -4.07 -16.38
C THR A 64 8.99 -3.57 -17.13
N ASP A 65 9.97 -2.97 -16.45
CA ASP A 65 11.20 -2.50 -17.10
C ASP A 65 12.12 -3.69 -17.42
N SER A 66 12.18 -4.05 -18.69
CA SER A 66 13.05 -5.11 -19.19
C SER A 66 14.55 -4.78 -19.09
N ALA A 67 14.92 -3.53 -18.83
CA ALA A 67 16.31 -3.11 -18.68
C ALA A 67 16.84 -3.27 -17.24
N GLU A 68 15.96 -3.40 -16.23
CA GLU A 68 16.38 -3.51 -14.83
C GLU A 68 17.26 -4.73 -14.55
N PRO A 69 16.97 -5.94 -15.06
CA PRO A 69 17.84 -7.08 -14.84
C PRO A 69 19.25 -6.88 -15.42
N GLU A 70 19.36 -6.18 -16.55
CA GLU A 70 20.67 -5.89 -17.15
C GLU A 70 21.46 -4.85 -16.37
N LYS A 71 20.79 -3.79 -15.89
CA LYS A 71 21.41 -2.79 -14.99
C LYS A 71 21.93 -3.44 -13.71
N ALA A 72 21.12 -4.28 -13.09
CA ALA A 72 21.52 -5.04 -11.89
C ALA A 72 22.72 -5.96 -12.16
N ALA A 73 22.73 -6.62 -13.34
CA ALA A 73 23.85 -7.46 -13.74
C ALA A 73 25.14 -6.65 -13.97
N GLU A 74 25.04 -5.49 -14.61
CA GLU A 74 26.20 -4.63 -14.81
C GLU A 74 26.76 -4.12 -13.49
N GLU A 75 25.90 -3.72 -12.56
CA GLU A 75 26.30 -3.27 -11.24
C GLU A 75 26.97 -4.39 -10.43
N ALA A 76 26.39 -5.60 -10.43
CA ALA A 76 27.00 -6.78 -9.81
C ALA A 76 28.37 -7.11 -10.43
N GLY A 77 28.50 -6.99 -11.75
CA GLY A 77 29.75 -7.20 -12.44
C GLY A 77 30.83 -6.17 -12.07
N ARG A 78 30.47 -4.90 -11.97
CA ARG A 78 31.36 -3.82 -11.50
C ARG A 78 31.80 -4.02 -10.07
N TYR A 79 30.86 -4.35 -9.16
CA TYR A 79 31.16 -4.65 -7.76
C TYR A 79 32.15 -5.82 -7.63
N MET A 80 31.87 -6.92 -8.33
CA MET A 80 32.75 -8.10 -8.31
C MET A 80 34.14 -7.82 -8.89
N SER A 81 34.23 -7.05 -9.98
CA SER A 81 35.50 -6.62 -10.57
C SER A 81 36.35 -5.82 -9.57
N GLY A 82 35.75 -4.86 -8.87
CA GLY A 82 36.44 -4.06 -7.87
C GLY A 82 36.89 -4.89 -6.66
N ALA A 83 36.10 -5.88 -6.27
CA ALA A 83 36.49 -6.81 -5.18
C ALA A 83 37.76 -7.63 -5.57
N PHE A 84 37.85 -8.10 -6.81
CA PHE A 84 39.06 -8.82 -7.30
C PHE A 84 40.27 -7.90 -7.36
N GLU A 85 40.14 -6.65 -7.75
CA GLU A 85 41.25 -5.67 -7.74
C GLU A 85 41.77 -5.46 -6.31
N GLY A 86 40.88 -5.31 -5.34
CA GLY A 86 41.23 -5.17 -3.93
C GLY A 86 41.98 -6.37 -3.38
N VAL A 87 41.57 -7.59 -3.75
CA VAL A 87 42.25 -8.84 -3.34
C VAL A 87 43.62 -8.98 -4.00
N ALA A 88 43.76 -8.65 -5.28
CA ALA A 88 45.05 -8.68 -5.99
C ALA A 88 46.04 -7.72 -5.35
N ASP A 89 45.64 -6.49 -5.05
CA ASP A 89 46.47 -5.49 -4.35
C ASP A 89 46.89 -5.94 -2.96
N GLN A 90 45.97 -6.55 -2.20
CA GLN A 90 46.27 -7.08 -0.87
C GLN A 90 47.28 -8.23 -0.94
N THR A 91 47.13 -9.13 -1.91
CA THR A 91 48.03 -10.26 -2.12
C THR A 91 49.42 -9.76 -2.53
N ALA A 92 49.50 -8.80 -3.44
CA ALA A 92 50.78 -8.19 -3.84
C ALA A 92 51.50 -7.53 -2.64
N ARG A 93 50.79 -6.79 -1.80
CA ARG A 93 51.33 -6.20 -0.57
C ARG A 93 51.80 -7.24 0.42
N ARG A 94 51.10 -8.35 0.59
CA ARG A 94 51.50 -9.44 1.50
C ARG A 94 52.77 -10.11 0.98
N MET A 95 52.84 -10.47 -0.30
CA MET A 95 54.04 -11.07 -0.91
C MET A 95 55.25 -10.18 -0.75
N SER A 96 55.11 -8.88 -1.00
CA SER A 96 56.18 -7.89 -0.80
C SER A 96 56.69 -7.86 0.65
N ARG A 97 55.78 -7.87 1.63
CA ARG A 97 56.16 -7.86 3.07
C ARG A 97 56.92 -9.10 3.51
N TYR A 98 56.62 -10.28 2.93
CA TYR A 98 57.27 -11.52 3.28
C TYR A 98 58.46 -11.84 2.39
N GLY A 99 58.88 -10.93 1.50
CA GLY A 99 60.02 -11.12 0.62
C GLY A 99 59.83 -12.26 -0.40
N VAL A 100 58.58 -12.72 -0.62
CA VAL A 100 58.28 -13.79 -1.55
C VAL A 100 58.37 -13.25 -2.98
N GLN A 101 59.40 -13.75 -3.72
CA GLN A 101 59.56 -13.47 -5.14
C GLN A 101 59.01 -14.62 -5.96
N GLN A 102 58.05 -14.37 -6.85
CA GLN A 102 57.54 -15.36 -7.79
C GLN A 102 58.44 -15.41 -9.04
N THR A 103 58.65 -16.59 -9.57
CA THR A 103 59.27 -16.74 -10.88
C THR A 103 58.32 -16.23 -11.97
N ALA A 104 58.86 -15.86 -13.14
CA ALA A 104 58.06 -15.40 -14.26
C ALA A 104 56.98 -16.42 -14.70
N GLU A 105 57.24 -17.70 -14.58
CA GLU A 105 56.30 -18.77 -14.92
C GLU A 105 55.20 -18.89 -13.85
N GLN A 106 55.54 -18.86 -12.57
CA GLN A 106 54.59 -18.88 -11.46
C GLN A 106 53.63 -17.67 -11.57
N LYS A 107 54.18 -16.51 -11.89
CA LYS A 107 53.34 -15.32 -12.11
C LYS A 107 52.36 -15.50 -13.25
N ARG A 108 52.81 -16.03 -14.42
CA ARG A 108 51.92 -16.29 -15.57
C ARG A 108 50.80 -17.28 -15.23
N VAL A 109 51.10 -18.34 -14.51
CA VAL A 109 50.10 -19.33 -14.09
C VAL A 109 49.11 -18.73 -13.12
N ASN A 110 49.58 -17.99 -12.12
CA ASN A 110 48.70 -17.31 -11.15
C ASN A 110 47.83 -16.26 -11.79
N ASP A 111 48.40 -15.44 -12.69
CA ASP A 111 47.64 -14.41 -13.43
C ASP A 111 46.53 -15.05 -14.28
N ARG A 112 46.84 -16.21 -14.93
CA ARG A 112 45.85 -16.96 -15.71
C ARG A 112 44.74 -17.55 -14.84
N LEU A 113 45.05 -18.17 -13.71
CA LEU A 113 44.09 -18.75 -12.78
C LEU A 113 43.21 -17.65 -12.17
N THR A 114 43.83 -16.58 -11.69
CA THR A 114 43.09 -15.43 -11.15
C THR A 114 42.19 -14.79 -12.21
N GLY A 115 42.63 -14.71 -13.46
CA GLY A 115 41.85 -14.22 -14.58
C GLY A 115 40.64 -15.09 -14.88
N LEU A 116 40.78 -16.43 -14.82
CA LEU A 116 39.67 -17.37 -14.97
C LEU A 116 38.66 -17.26 -13.80
N ASP A 117 39.15 -17.24 -12.56
CA ASP A 117 38.33 -17.10 -11.37
C ASP A 117 37.54 -15.77 -11.39
N ARG A 118 38.22 -14.69 -11.78
CA ARG A 118 37.59 -13.37 -11.96
C ARG A 118 36.46 -13.44 -12.99
N ALA A 119 36.74 -13.99 -14.18
CA ALA A 119 35.77 -14.05 -15.27
C ALA A 119 34.54 -14.91 -14.88
N THR A 120 34.77 -16.06 -14.23
CA THR A 120 33.71 -16.97 -13.78
C THR A 120 32.88 -16.32 -12.68
N SER A 121 33.52 -15.67 -11.72
CA SER A 121 32.82 -15.00 -10.60
C SER A 121 32.02 -13.80 -11.07
N ILE A 122 32.55 -12.99 -11.99
CA ILE A 122 31.80 -11.86 -12.59
C ILE A 122 30.59 -12.38 -13.36
N THR A 123 30.76 -13.42 -14.17
CA THR A 123 29.65 -14.02 -14.94
C THR A 123 28.59 -14.60 -14.00
N GLY A 124 29.02 -15.32 -12.97
CA GLY A 124 28.13 -15.86 -11.93
C GLY A 124 27.36 -14.77 -11.20
N ALA A 125 28.03 -13.71 -10.78
CA ALA A 125 27.40 -12.56 -10.13
C ALA A 125 26.39 -11.85 -11.03
N LYS A 126 26.72 -11.64 -12.30
CA LYS A 126 25.80 -11.05 -13.29
C LYS A 126 24.54 -11.88 -13.48
N ASN A 127 24.71 -13.20 -13.64
CA ASN A 127 23.58 -14.12 -13.81
C ASN A 127 22.70 -14.19 -12.55
N ALA A 128 23.32 -14.26 -11.37
CA ALA A 128 22.59 -14.24 -10.10
C ALA A 128 21.79 -12.94 -9.91
N ALA A 129 22.39 -11.79 -10.25
CA ALA A 129 21.70 -10.50 -10.19
C ALA A 129 20.52 -10.42 -11.16
N ARG A 130 20.67 -10.91 -12.40
CA ARG A 130 19.55 -10.98 -13.37
C ARG A 130 18.41 -11.84 -12.84
N LEU A 131 18.70 -13.06 -12.40
CA LEU A 131 17.69 -13.98 -11.88
C LEU A 131 16.97 -13.37 -10.69
N LYS A 132 17.72 -12.82 -9.74
CA LYS A 132 17.13 -12.17 -8.58
C LYS A 132 16.22 -11.01 -8.97
N THR A 133 16.62 -10.15 -9.92
CA THR A 133 15.80 -9.03 -10.37
C THR A 133 14.54 -9.51 -11.09
N TYR A 134 14.60 -10.57 -11.89
CA TYR A 134 13.42 -11.19 -12.47
C TYR A 134 12.45 -11.72 -11.42
N ASP A 135 12.97 -12.42 -10.41
CA ASP A 135 12.15 -12.93 -9.31
C ASP A 135 11.50 -11.79 -8.52
N ASP A 136 12.25 -10.72 -8.22
CA ASP A 136 11.76 -9.52 -7.55
C ASP A 136 10.67 -8.80 -8.39
N GLN A 137 10.81 -8.75 -9.72
CA GLN A 137 9.80 -8.20 -10.63
C GLN A 137 8.53 -9.04 -10.64
N VAL A 138 8.65 -10.37 -10.72
CA VAL A 138 7.48 -11.28 -10.68
C VAL A 138 6.77 -11.18 -9.34
N GLN A 139 7.52 -11.13 -8.23
CA GLN A 139 6.96 -10.94 -6.91
C GLN A 139 6.21 -9.60 -6.81
N THR A 140 6.80 -8.51 -7.29
CA THR A 140 6.17 -7.19 -7.31
C THR A 140 4.86 -7.20 -8.10
N LEU A 141 4.81 -7.86 -9.26
CA LEU A 141 3.57 -8.01 -10.03
C LEU A 141 2.50 -8.82 -9.27
N SER A 142 2.90 -9.88 -8.59
CA SER A 142 2.00 -10.68 -7.75
C SER A 142 1.42 -9.87 -6.60
N ASP A 143 2.25 -9.06 -5.95
CA ASP A 143 1.84 -8.19 -4.86
C ASP A 143 0.88 -7.08 -5.34
N LEU A 144 1.15 -6.48 -6.50
CA LEU A 144 0.26 -5.50 -7.13
C LEU A 144 -1.10 -6.10 -7.48
N LEU A 145 -1.13 -7.32 -8.03
CA LEU A 145 -2.38 -8.05 -8.29
C LEU A 145 -3.16 -8.31 -6.99
N SER A 146 -2.47 -8.69 -5.93
CA SER A 146 -3.07 -8.91 -4.61
C SER A 146 -3.67 -7.63 -4.03
N ILE A 147 -2.96 -6.50 -4.15
CA ILE A 147 -3.44 -5.17 -3.73
C ILE A 147 -4.69 -4.80 -4.54
N GLY A 148 -4.65 -4.92 -5.86
CA GLY A 148 -5.79 -4.62 -6.74
C GLY A 148 -7.03 -5.44 -6.41
N ASN A 149 -6.88 -6.74 -6.17
CA ASN A 149 -7.97 -7.63 -5.76
C ASN A 149 -8.54 -7.24 -4.39
N ASN A 150 -7.68 -6.83 -3.45
CA ASN A 150 -8.09 -6.43 -2.11
C ASN A 150 -8.86 -5.10 -2.12
N ILE A 151 -8.42 -4.13 -2.93
CA ILE A 151 -9.12 -2.85 -3.14
C ILE A 151 -10.50 -3.11 -3.77
N SER A 152 -10.59 -3.94 -4.81
CA SER A 152 -11.85 -4.30 -5.46
C SER A 152 -12.82 -4.96 -4.49
N THR A 153 -12.36 -5.92 -3.69
CA THR A 153 -13.17 -6.61 -2.67
C THR A 153 -13.65 -5.65 -1.59
N SER A 154 -12.79 -4.74 -1.14
CA SER A 154 -13.15 -3.73 -0.13
C SER A 154 -14.17 -2.73 -0.66
N ALA A 155 -14.02 -2.29 -1.91
CA ALA A 155 -14.96 -1.40 -2.57
C ALA A 155 -16.35 -2.05 -2.69
N THR A 156 -16.42 -3.32 -3.09
CA THR A 156 -17.68 -4.07 -3.18
C THR A 156 -18.35 -4.20 -1.82
N ARG A 157 -17.62 -4.56 -0.77
CA ARG A 157 -18.16 -4.65 0.60
C ARG A 157 -18.69 -3.30 1.10
N ASN A 158 -18.00 -2.21 0.80
CA ASN A 158 -18.44 -0.87 1.18
C ASN A 158 -19.73 -0.47 0.45
N LEU A 159 -19.87 -0.84 -0.84
CA LEU A 159 -21.09 -0.63 -1.60
C LEU A 159 -22.26 -1.44 -1.03
N ASP A 160 -22.05 -2.70 -0.70
CA ASP A 160 -23.07 -3.55 -0.08
C ASP A 160 -23.52 -3.00 1.28
N SER A 161 -22.56 -2.53 2.10
CA SER A 161 -22.89 -1.85 3.37
C SER A 161 -23.69 -0.58 3.17
N ALA A 162 -23.32 0.26 2.21
CA ALA A 162 -24.07 1.49 1.89
C ALA A 162 -25.48 1.19 1.40
N SER A 163 -25.65 0.18 0.53
CA SER A 163 -26.94 -0.27 0.04
C SER A 163 -27.84 -0.82 1.15
N SER A 164 -27.27 -1.61 2.08
CA SER A 164 -28.01 -2.16 3.22
C SER A 164 -28.46 -1.07 4.21
N MET A 165 -27.61 -0.06 4.46
CA MET A 165 -27.97 1.10 5.27
C MET A 165 -29.09 1.94 4.63
N GLN A 166 -29.03 2.15 3.32
CA GLN A 166 -30.09 2.85 2.59
C GLN A 166 -31.42 2.10 2.73
N SER A 167 -31.42 0.79 2.50
CA SER A 167 -32.61 -0.04 2.64
C SER A 167 -33.18 -0.04 4.07
N ALA A 168 -32.33 -0.01 5.11
CA ALA A 168 -32.76 0.11 6.49
C ALA A 168 -33.41 1.46 6.79
N ARG A 169 -32.88 2.55 6.22
CA ARG A 169 -33.46 3.90 6.35
C ARG A 169 -34.82 4.00 5.66
N ASP A 170 -34.96 3.47 4.46
CA ASP A 170 -36.20 3.48 3.72
C ASP A 170 -37.29 2.73 4.51
N ARG A 171 -36.96 1.57 5.06
CA ARG A 171 -37.88 0.81 5.95
C ARG A 171 -38.24 1.59 7.22
N ALA A 172 -37.27 2.27 7.85
CA ALA A 172 -37.54 3.08 9.05
C ALA A 172 -38.45 4.28 8.73
N ASN A 173 -38.22 4.95 7.61
CA ASN A 173 -39.05 6.06 7.13
C ASN A 173 -40.47 5.59 6.80
N ASP A 174 -40.60 4.43 6.14
CA ASP A 174 -41.93 3.88 5.81
C ASP A 174 -42.69 3.45 7.07
N ALA A 175 -41.98 2.86 8.05
CA ALA A 175 -42.57 2.53 9.34
C ALA A 175 -42.97 3.78 10.12
N ALA A 176 -42.22 4.87 10.09
CA ALA A 176 -42.58 6.15 10.69
C ALA A 176 -43.84 6.74 10.04
N LYS A 177 -43.89 6.80 8.70
CA LYS A 177 -45.06 7.26 7.94
C LYS A 177 -46.32 6.41 8.21
N ALA A 178 -46.15 5.09 8.37
CA ALA A 178 -47.26 4.22 8.72
C ALA A 178 -47.79 4.49 10.14
N ARG A 179 -46.92 4.74 11.11
CA ARG A 179 -47.29 5.11 12.49
C ARG A 179 -48.02 6.48 12.52
N ASP A 180 -47.52 7.47 11.78
CA ASP A 180 -48.15 8.78 11.69
C ASP A 180 -49.55 8.69 11.10
N LYS A 181 -49.75 7.89 10.02
CA LYS A 181 -51.09 7.63 9.45
C LYS A 181 -52.00 6.94 10.47
N GLN A 182 -51.47 5.94 11.20
CA GLN A 182 -52.25 5.23 12.21
C GLN A 182 -52.66 6.17 13.38
N ALA A 183 -51.77 7.08 13.80
CA ALA A 183 -52.05 8.08 14.82
C ALA A 183 -53.17 9.07 14.35
N ILE A 184 -53.12 9.50 13.06
CA ILE A 184 -54.16 10.34 12.48
C ILE A 184 -55.50 9.62 12.43
N TYR A 185 -55.52 8.34 12.00
CA TYR A 185 -56.78 7.58 11.96
C TYR A 185 -57.35 7.29 13.36
N SER A 186 -56.50 7.05 14.36
CA SER A 186 -56.98 6.83 15.75
C SER A 186 -57.54 8.12 16.34
N THR A 187 -56.95 9.29 16.10
CA THR A 187 -57.49 10.58 16.53
C THR A 187 -58.81 10.92 15.85
N LEU A 188 -58.93 10.65 14.56
CA LEU A 188 -60.19 10.85 13.83
C LEU A 188 -61.29 9.90 14.31
N GLY A 189 -60.95 8.66 14.63
CA GLY A 189 -61.87 7.63 15.20
C GLY A 189 -62.40 8.02 16.56
N THR A 190 -61.55 8.57 17.45
CA THR A 190 -61.96 9.06 18.75
C THR A 190 -62.87 10.30 18.69
N LEU A 191 -62.56 11.22 17.79
CA LEU A 191 -63.42 12.41 17.57
C LEU A 191 -64.75 12.05 16.93
N GLY A 192 -64.80 11.08 16.01
CA GLY A 192 -66.04 10.58 15.43
C GLY A 192 -66.91 9.83 16.46
N GLY A 193 -66.31 9.07 17.38
CA GLY A 193 -67.01 8.39 18.46
C GLY A 193 -67.60 9.34 19.48
N LEU A 194 -66.91 10.41 19.82
CA LEU A 194 -67.43 11.45 20.72
C LEU A 194 -68.59 12.28 20.08
N ALA A 195 -68.56 12.53 18.78
CA ALA A 195 -69.64 13.20 18.06
C ALA A 195 -70.92 12.36 18.02
N MET A 196 -70.85 11.02 17.90
CA MET A 196 -71.99 10.15 17.94
C MET A 196 -72.55 9.98 19.37
N ALA A 197 -71.74 10.05 20.40
CA ALA A 197 -72.21 9.99 21.80
C ALA A 197 -72.90 11.25 22.28
N ALA A 198 -72.72 12.40 21.58
CA ALA A 198 -73.39 13.68 21.89
C ALA A 198 -74.77 13.82 21.19
N TRP A 199 -75.17 12.87 20.33
CA TRP A 199 -76.41 12.87 19.57
C TRP A 199 -77.39 11.81 20.07
N LEU A 200 -77.03 10.98 21.05
CA LEU A 200 -77.85 10.04 21.77
C LEU A 200 -78.24 10.60 23.14
#